data_ca84fd796fd20e49afcf0d81ff9e3ffa
#
_entry.id   ca84fd796fd20e49afcf0d81ff9e3ffa
#
_cell.length_a   1.000
_cell.length_b   1.000
_cell.length_c   1.000
_cell.angle_alpha   90.00
_cell.angle_beta   90.00
_cell.angle_gamma   90.00
#
_symmetry.space_group_name_H-M   'P 1'
#
loop_
_entity.id
_entity.type
_entity.pdbx_description
1 polymer ?
#
loop_
_entity_poly.entity_id
_entity_poly.type
_entity_poly.pdbx_seq_one_letter_code
_entity_poly.pdbx_strand_id
1 'polypeptide(L)'
;MVLLAALPLGSAVGQRADSLGAVSPAMLKRVDQEAETTLLRLYRQSPKAQELIGRSFGVLVVPVLHADGGILGVAYGRGVLIGAEGGRSYYNVVGAPPGAVLGLDDKALILFFSAYESLRAFQAKPGWMEGEDGHIQILDETSMASQRSPAIEPIAGFILSANGLASGLSLRGSLFIKVPVYLCTGEATSCR
;
A
#
# COMPACT_ATOMS: atom_id res chain seq x y z
N MET A 1 -66.98 -16.51 -21.96
CA MET A 1 -66.45 -15.99 -20.69
C MET A 1 -64.98 -16.26 -20.71
N VAL A 2 -64.19 -15.26 -21.12
CA VAL A 2 -62.76 -15.38 -21.32
C VAL A 2 -62.09 -14.70 -20.12
N LEU A 3 -61.34 -15.48 -19.31
CA LEU A 3 -60.55 -14.99 -18.17
C LEU A 3 -59.23 -14.43 -18.70
N LEU A 4 -59.01 -13.14 -18.57
CA LEU A 4 -57.71 -12.50 -18.76
C LEU A 4 -56.93 -12.68 -17.46
N ALA A 5 -55.84 -13.43 -17.52
CA ALA A 5 -54.83 -13.52 -16.44
C ALA A 5 -53.85 -12.35 -16.58
N ALA A 6 -53.81 -11.46 -15.60
CA ALA A 6 -52.85 -10.39 -15.50
C ALA A 6 -51.52 -10.95 -14.96
N LEU A 7 -50.43 -10.83 -15.73
CA LEU A 7 -49.05 -11.10 -15.31
C LEU A 7 -48.52 -9.91 -14.47
N PRO A 8 -47.88 -10.14 -13.34
CA PRO A 8 -47.22 -9.06 -12.60
C PRO A 8 -45.94 -8.64 -13.34
N LEU A 9 -45.81 -7.35 -13.59
CA LEU A 9 -44.57 -6.71 -14.03
C LEU A 9 -43.51 -6.89 -12.93
N GLY A 10 -42.54 -7.74 -13.22
CA GLY A 10 -41.37 -7.89 -12.39
C GLY A 10 -40.58 -6.58 -12.34
N SER A 11 -40.42 -6.03 -11.13
CA SER A 11 -39.55 -4.90 -10.85
C SER A 11 -38.12 -5.29 -11.21
N ALA A 12 -37.55 -4.67 -12.22
CA ALA A 12 -36.15 -4.74 -12.55
C ALA A 12 -35.35 -4.16 -11.34
N VAL A 13 -34.75 -5.04 -10.56
CA VAL A 13 -33.76 -4.66 -9.59
C VAL A 13 -32.59 -4.07 -10.37
N GLY A 14 -32.47 -2.75 -10.32
CA GLY A 14 -31.33 -2.05 -10.89
C GLY A 14 -30.06 -2.55 -10.23
N GLN A 15 -29.27 -3.33 -10.94
CA GLN A 15 -27.90 -3.62 -10.58
C GLN A 15 -27.18 -2.27 -10.53
N ARG A 16 -26.89 -1.81 -9.29
CA ARG A 16 -25.93 -0.74 -9.08
C ARG A 16 -24.63 -1.20 -9.73
N ALA A 17 -24.21 -0.48 -10.74
CA ALA A 17 -22.85 -0.54 -11.21
C ALA A 17 -21.96 -0.12 -10.03
N ASP A 18 -21.40 -1.09 -9.34
CA ASP A 18 -20.34 -0.85 -8.37
C ASP A 18 -19.24 -0.11 -9.13
N SER A 19 -19.07 1.16 -8.80
CA SER A 19 -18.09 2.02 -9.43
C SER A 19 -16.72 1.36 -9.22
N LEU A 20 -16.14 0.88 -10.31
CA LEU A 20 -14.79 0.36 -10.38
C LEU A 20 -13.83 1.39 -9.75
N GLY A 21 -13.45 1.19 -8.48
CA GLY A 21 -12.51 2.05 -7.78
C GLY A 21 -12.92 2.49 -6.37
N ALA A 22 -14.20 2.44 -5.99
CA ALA A 22 -14.59 2.79 -4.62
C ALA A 22 -14.22 1.66 -3.65
N VAL A 23 -13.31 1.95 -2.73
CA VAL A 23 -12.91 0.99 -1.70
C VAL A 23 -13.86 1.10 -0.51
N SER A 24 -14.42 -0.03 -0.06
CA SER A 24 -15.36 -0.02 1.06
C SER A 24 -14.65 0.39 2.36
N PRO A 25 -15.33 1.11 3.28
CA PRO A 25 -14.77 1.45 4.59
C PRO A 25 -14.30 0.23 5.39
N ALA A 26 -14.98 -0.91 5.25
CA ALA A 26 -14.59 -2.16 5.89
C ALA A 26 -13.22 -2.68 5.38
N MET A 27 -12.95 -2.53 4.09
CA MET A 27 -11.66 -2.88 3.49
C MET A 27 -10.55 -1.96 3.98
N LEU A 28 -10.80 -0.65 4.06
CA LEU A 28 -9.81 0.30 4.59
C LEU A 28 -9.47 -0.01 6.05
N LYS A 29 -10.48 -0.29 6.87
CA LYS A 29 -10.26 -0.70 8.27
C LYS A 29 -9.42 -1.97 8.38
N ARG A 30 -9.61 -2.93 7.48
CA ARG A 30 -8.78 -4.14 7.43
C ARG A 30 -7.33 -3.80 7.10
N VAL A 31 -7.09 -2.97 6.08
CA VAL A 31 -5.74 -2.52 5.72
C VAL A 31 -5.07 -1.83 6.90
N ASP A 32 -5.79 -0.99 7.65
CA ASP A 32 -5.27 -0.33 8.85
C ASP A 32 -4.84 -1.34 9.93
N GLN A 33 -5.68 -2.32 10.24
CA GLN A 33 -5.39 -3.35 11.24
C GLN A 33 -4.20 -4.24 10.84
N GLU A 34 -4.15 -4.63 9.58
CA GLU A 34 -3.05 -5.42 9.02
C GLU A 34 -1.74 -4.61 9.01
N ALA A 35 -1.80 -3.31 8.72
CA ALA A 35 -0.64 -2.41 8.77
C ALA A 35 -0.08 -2.27 10.18
N GLU A 36 -0.93 -2.08 11.18
CA GLU A 36 -0.52 -2.03 12.59
C GLU A 36 0.15 -3.35 13.04
N THR A 37 -0.46 -4.48 12.66
CA THR A 37 0.11 -5.80 12.94
C THR A 37 1.48 -5.99 12.27
N THR A 38 1.62 -5.51 11.04
CA THR A 38 2.86 -5.57 10.27
C THR A 38 3.96 -4.72 10.91
N LEU A 39 3.66 -3.50 11.35
CA LEU A 39 4.60 -2.66 12.06
C LEU A 39 5.06 -3.29 13.38
N LEU A 40 4.13 -3.83 14.16
CA LEU A 40 4.47 -4.54 15.40
C LEU A 40 5.36 -5.77 15.15
N ARG A 41 5.15 -6.48 14.04
CA ARG A 41 6.02 -7.59 13.64
C ARG A 41 7.42 -7.11 13.29
N LEU A 42 7.53 -6.03 12.50
CA LEU A 42 8.81 -5.41 12.15
C LEU A 42 9.57 -4.95 13.40
N TYR A 43 8.91 -4.26 14.33
CA TYR A 43 9.53 -3.72 15.54
C TYR A 43 10.06 -4.81 16.46
N ARG A 44 9.36 -5.94 16.55
CA ARG A 44 9.85 -7.11 17.30
C ARG A 44 11.09 -7.75 16.68
N GLN A 45 11.20 -7.70 15.35
CA GLN A 45 12.34 -8.28 14.63
C GLN A 45 13.53 -7.32 14.55
N SER A 46 13.26 -6.01 14.46
CA SER A 46 14.30 -5.00 14.29
C SER A 46 14.00 -3.74 15.10
N PRO A 47 14.56 -3.61 16.32
CA PRO A 47 14.49 -2.37 17.11
C PRO A 47 15.07 -1.16 16.37
N LYS A 48 16.07 -1.38 15.51
CA LYS A 48 16.65 -0.32 14.67
C LYS A 48 15.66 0.22 13.63
N ALA A 49 14.87 -0.64 13.01
CA ALA A 49 13.78 -0.22 12.12
C ALA A 49 12.74 0.61 12.87
N GLN A 50 12.40 0.23 14.11
CA GLN A 50 11.50 1.03 14.95
C GLN A 50 12.06 2.43 15.21
N GLU A 51 13.35 2.55 15.52
CA GLU A 51 14.00 3.84 15.73
C GLU A 51 13.94 4.73 14.48
N LEU A 52 14.23 4.18 13.30
CA LEU A 52 14.21 4.91 12.03
C LEU A 52 12.80 5.39 11.68
N ILE A 53 11.81 4.52 11.79
CA ILE A 53 10.40 4.84 11.53
C ILE A 53 9.90 5.88 12.53
N GLY A 54 10.26 5.77 13.80
CA GLY A 54 9.85 6.71 14.86
C GLY A 54 10.35 8.15 14.66
N ARG A 55 11.37 8.35 13.82
CA ARG A 55 11.91 9.67 13.46
C ARG A 55 11.42 10.17 12.10
N SER A 56 10.57 9.42 11.41
CA SER A 56 10.11 9.76 10.07
C SER A 56 8.89 10.68 10.10
N PHE A 57 8.67 11.40 9.00
CA PHE A 57 7.49 12.25 8.79
C PHE A 57 6.25 11.47 8.38
N GLY A 58 6.40 10.22 7.98
CA GLY A 58 5.32 9.32 7.64
C GLY A 58 5.82 7.93 7.28
N VAL A 59 4.93 6.95 7.38
CA VAL A 59 5.22 5.56 7.02
C VAL A 59 4.10 5.01 6.14
N LEU A 60 4.47 4.46 4.98
CA LEU A 60 3.56 3.69 4.13
C LEU A 60 3.76 2.21 4.41
N VAL A 61 2.69 1.54 4.81
CA VAL A 61 2.69 0.11 5.08
C VAL A 61 1.79 -0.59 4.09
N VAL A 62 2.35 -1.52 3.34
CA VAL A 62 1.64 -2.47 2.48
C VAL A 62 1.74 -3.82 3.16
N PRO A 63 0.70 -4.28 3.89
CA PRO A 63 0.78 -5.47 4.73
C PRO A 63 1.04 -6.73 3.93
N VAL A 64 0.48 -6.79 2.72
CA VAL A 64 0.65 -7.91 1.80
C VAL A 64 0.95 -7.35 0.41
N LEU A 65 2.13 -7.68 -0.08
CA LEU A 65 2.55 -7.47 -1.46
C LEU A 65 2.61 -8.85 -2.12
N HIS A 66 1.60 -9.14 -2.91
CA HIS A 66 1.51 -10.39 -3.67
C HIS A 66 2.47 -10.34 -4.85
N ALA A 67 3.27 -11.37 -5.01
CA ALA A 67 4.05 -11.57 -6.21
C ALA A 67 3.33 -12.60 -7.09
N ASP A 68 2.83 -12.16 -8.23
CA ASP A 68 2.32 -13.09 -9.23
C ASP A 68 3.50 -13.69 -9.99
N GLY A 69 3.78 -14.96 -9.74
CA GLY A 69 4.81 -15.73 -10.43
C GLY A 69 4.47 -16.09 -11.87
N GLY A 70 3.37 -15.56 -12.41
CA GLY A 70 2.96 -15.73 -13.78
C GLY A 70 3.92 -15.05 -14.78
N ILE A 71 3.60 -15.20 -16.06
CA ILE A 71 4.39 -14.71 -17.21
C ILE A 71 4.70 -13.20 -17.13
N LEU A 72 3.94 -12.44 -16.35
CA LEU A 72 4.08 -10.99 -16.24
C LEU A 72 4.94 -10.51 -15.06
N GLY A 73 5.23 -11.35 -14.07
CA GLY A 73 6.07 -10.99 -12.93
C GLY A 73 5.60 -9.75 -12.16
N VAL A 74 4.29 -9.53 -12.06
CA VAL A 74 3.71 -8.33 -11.45
C VAL A 74 3.54 -8.53 -9.95
N ALA A 75 4.06 -7.58 -9.16
CA ALA A 75 3.72 -7.50 -7.75
C ALA A 75 2.60 -6.48 -7.54
N TYR A 76 1.64 -6.76 -6.65
CA TYR A 76 0.55 -5.85 -6.32
C TYR A 76 0.18 -5.93 -4.85
N GLY A 77 -0.25 -4.81 -4.32
CA GLY A 77 -0.70 -4.72 -2.93
C GLY A 77 -1.44 -3.44 -2.64
N ARG A 78 -2.05 -3.37 -1.47
CA ARG A 78 -2.68 -2.16 -0.97
C ARG A 78 -2.09 -1.82 0.39
N GLY A 79 -1.84 -0.52 0.60
CA GLY A 79 -1.27 -0.03 1.84
C GLY A 79 -1.91 1.26 2.32
N VAL A 80 -1.53 1.62 3.53
CA VAL A 80 -1.89 2.88 4.18
C VAL A 80 -0.62 3.68 4.49
N LEU A 81 -0.62 4.95 4.07
CA LEU A 81 0.35 5.95 4.48
C LEU A 81 -0.17 6.64 5.72
N ILE A 82 0.57 6.55 6.82
CA ILE A 82 0.29 7.17 8.11
C ILE A 82 1.28 8.31 8.28
N GLY A 83 0.78 9.55 8.28
CA GLY A 83 1.58 10.74 8.57
C GLY A 83 1.87 10.88 10.05
N ALA A 84 2.91 11.62 10.42
CA ALA A 84 3.29 11.87 11.81
C ALA A 84 2.17 12.52 12.64
N GLU A 85 1.29 13.30 11.98
CA GLU A 85 0.11 13.94 12.59
C GLU A 85 -1.12 13.00 12.63
N GLY A 86 -0.98 11.73 12.26
CA GLY A 86 -2.05 10.74 12.27
C GLY A 86 -2.98 10.73 11.05
N GLY A 87 -2.74 11.60 10.06
CA GLY A 87 -3.46 11.57 8.79
C GLY A 87 -3.21 10.27 8.02
N ARG A 88 -4.26 9.72 7.38
CA ARG A 88 -4.16 8.47 6.62
C ARG A 88 -4.52 8.69 5.15
N SER A 89 -3.75 8.07 4.26
CA SER A 89 -4.00 8.00 2.82
C SER A 89 -3.71 6.60 2.33
N TYR A 90 -4.48 6.11 1.38
CA TYR A 90 -4.36 4.73 0.91
C TYR A 90 -3.75 4.68 -0.48
N TYR A 91 -2.98 3.64 -0.75
CA TYR A 91 -2.26 3.47 -2.01
C TYR A 91 -2.39 2.02 -2.49
N ASN A 92 -2.59 1.87 -3.80
CA ASN A 92 -2.34 0.61 -4.49
C ASN A 92 -0.91 0.64 -5.00
N VAL A 93 -0.19 -0.45 -4.80
CA VAL A 93 1.15 -0.66 -5.33
C VAL A 93 1.05 -1.67 -6.46
N VAL A 94 1.58 -1.30 -7.62
CA VAL A 94 1.68 -2.18 -8.79
C VAL A 94 3.10 -2.07 -9.29
N GLY A 95 3.79 -3.18 -9.42
CA GLY A 95 5.16 -3.19 -9.90
C GLY A 95 5.45 -4.41 -10.74
N ALA A 96 6.23 -4.19 -11.78
CA ALA A 96 6.91 -5.26 -12.50
C ALA A 96 8.41 -4.99 -12.33
N PRO A 97 9.01 -5.34 -11.18
CA PRO A 97 10.43 -5.09 -10.99
C PRO A 97 11.20 -5.94 -12.00
N PRO A 98 11.92 -5.31 -12.97
CA PRO A 98 12.72 -6.05 -13.89
C PRO A 98 13.81 -6.81 -13.12
N GLY A 99 13.74 -8.13 -13.09
CA GLY A 99 14.75 -9.01 -12.51
C GLY A 99 14.71 -9.18 -10.99
N ALA A 100 13.87 -8.47 -10.26
CA ALA A 100 13.69 -8.75 -8.84
C ALA A 100 12.63 -9.85 -8.68
N VAL A 101 13.08 -11.08 -8.59
CA VAL A 101 12.21 -12.18 -8.15
C VAL A 101 11.91 -11.93 -6.69
N LEU A 102 10.76 -11.31 -6.40
CA LEU A 102 10.26 -11.16 -5.02
C LEU A 102 10.01 -12.52 -4.36
N GLY A 103 10.21 -13.62 -5.10
CA GLY A 103 9.81 -14.95 -4.70
C GLY A 103 8.29 -15.09 -4.80
N LEU A 104 7.79 -16.31 -4.67
CA LEU A 104 6.35 -16.61 -4.71
C LEU A 104 5.65 -16.32 -3.38
N ASP A 105 6.40 -15.91 -2.35
CA ASP A 105 5.85 -15.69 -1.01
C ASP A 105 5.37 -14.25 -0.86
N ASP A 106 4.21 -14.09 -0.25
CA ASP A 106 3.70 -12.79 0.16
C ASP A 106 4.69 -12.10 1.11
N LYS A 107 4.97 -10.83 0.83
CA LYS A 107 5.85 -10.00 1.64
C LYS A 107 5.12 -8.73 2.06
N ALA A 108 5.55 -8.14 3.16
CA ALA A 108 5.11 -6.79 3.50
C ALA A 108 6.15 -5.78 3.04
N LEU A 109 5.68 -4.62 2.56
CA LEU A 109 6.50 -3.49 2.23
C LEU A 109 6.23 -2.37 3.24
N ILE A 110 7.27 -1.84 3.85
CA ILE A 110 7.20 -0.71 4.77
C ILE A 110 8.16 0.37 4.27
N LEU A 111 7.62 1.52 3.83
CA LEU A 111 8.41 2.67 3.44
C LEU A 111 8.29 3.75 4.50
N PHE A 112 9.39 4.46 4.80
CA PHE A 112 9.36 5.61 5.67
C PHE A 112 9.99 6.83 4.99
N PHE A 113 9.50 8.00 5.31
CA PHE A 113 9.91 9.27 4.72
C PHE A 113 10.76 10.03 5.74
N SER A 114 12.07 10.05 5.52
CA SER A 114 13.04 10.73 6.39
C SER A 114 13.08 12.25 6.16
N ALA A 115 12.51 12.73 5.04
CA ALA A 115 12.41 14.13 4.70
C ALA A 115 10.94 14.52 4.44
N TYR A 116 10.52 15.66 4.98
CA TYR A 116 9.15 16.16 4.83
C TYR A 116 8.80 16.48 3.37
N GLU A 117 9.74 17.06 2.63
CA GLU A 117 9.59 17.39 1.22
C GLU A 117 9.32 16.14 0.37
N SER A 118 9.98 15.03 0.67
CA SER A 118 9.78 13.75 -0.03
C SER A 118 8.40 13.17 0.23
N LEU A 119 7.91 13.26 1.48
CA LEU A 119 6.54 12.89 1.82
C LEU A 119 5.54 13.73 1.04
N ARG A 120 5.74 15.06 1.01
CA ARG A 120 4.86 15.99 0.29
C ARG A 120 4.87 15.73 -1.20
N ALA A 121 6.03 15.53 -1.80
CA ALA A 121 6.17 15.21 -3.22
C ALA A 121 5.47 13.89 -3.58
N PHE A 122 5.62 12.88 -2.74
CA PHE A 122 4.93 11.60 -2.89
C PHE A 122 3.41 11.76 -2.82
N GLN A 123 2.90 12.48 -1.82
CA GLN A 123 1.46 12.68 -1.64
C GLN A 123 0.80 13.54 -2.70
N ALA A 124 1.55 14.46 -3.32
CA ALA A 124 1.03 15.39 -4.33
C ALA A 124 0.74 14.70 -5.67
N LYS A 125 1.37 13.55 -5.94
CA LYS A 125 1.15 12.80 -7.18
C LYS A 125 0.04 11.77 -7.01
N PRO A 126 -0.92 11.70 -7.96
CA PRO A 126 -1.93 10.63 -7.96
C PRO A 126 -1.32 9.25 -8.25
N GLY A 127 -0.18 9.22 -8.95
CA GLY A 127 0.66 8.06 -9.20
C GLY A 127 2.12 8.46 -9.09
N TRP A 128 2.87 7.82 -8.20
CA TRP A 128 4.30 8.04 -7.98
C TRP A 128 5.07 6.79 -8.42
N MET A 129 6.08 6.95 -9.27
CA MET A 129 6.86 5.84 -9.84
C MET A 129 8.29 5.86 -9.32
N GLU A 130 8.71 4.73 -8.74
CA GLU A 130 10.09 4.54 -8.30
C GLU A 130 11.05 4.50 -9.49
N GLY A 131 12.13 5.28 -9.40
CA GLY A 131 13.13 5.45 -10.46
C GLY A 131 12.84 6.60 -11.43
N GLU A 132 11.61 7.11 -11.50
CA GLU A 132 11.26 8.31 -12.29
C GLU A 132 10.98 9.52 -11.39
N ASP A 133 10.19 9.33 -10.33
CA ASP A 133 9.78 10.40 -9.44
C ASP A 133 10.68 10.56 -8.21
N GLY A 134 11.48 9.57 -7.95
CA GLY A 134 12.44 9.51 -6.87
C GLY A 134 13.00 8.10 -6.71
N HIS A 135 13.80 7.92 -5.67
CA HIS A 135 14.45 6.64 -5.37
C HIS A 135 14.03 6.12 -4.00
N ILE A 136 13.88 4.79 -3.88
CA ILE A 136 13.59 4.10 -2.63
C ILE A 136 14.78 3.22 -2.27
N GLN A 137 15.42 3.51 -1.15
CA GLN A 137 16.46 2.68 -0.58
C GLN A 137 15.84 1.53 0.23
N ILE A 138 16.06 0.28 -0.19
CA ILE A 138 15.67 -0.87 0.62
C ILE A 138 16.79 -1.21 1.60
N LEU A 139 16.43 -1.24 2.87
CA LEU A 139 17.33 -1.54 3.99
C LEU A 139 17.11 -2.99 4.43
N ASP A 140 18.21 -3.65 4.78
CA ASP A 140 18.24 -4.98 5.38
C ASP A 140 19.09 -4.96 6.66
N GLU A 141 19.21 -6.09 7.32
CA GLU A 141 19.98 -6.19 8.56
C GLU A 141 21.47 -5.84 8.34
N THR A 142 22.03 -6.20 7.18
CA THR A 142 23.43 -5.93 6.85
C THR A 142 23.68 -4.45 6.67
N SER A 143 22.83 -3.76 5.93
CA SER A 143 22.92 -2.31 5.72
C SER A 143 22.73 -1.52 7.00
N MET A 144 21.89 -2.00 7.93
CA MET A 144 21.67 -1.37 9.23
C MET A 144 22.78 -1.66 10.26
N ALA A 145 23.44 -2.81 10.15
CA ALA A 145 24.53 -3.21 11.05
C ALA A 145 25.88 -2.54 10.71
N SER A 146 26.02 -1.98 9.52
CA SER A 146 27.24 -1.31 9.10
C SER A 146 27.55 -0.12 10.03
N GLN A 147 28.73 -0.12 10.63
CA GLN A 147 29.21 0.96 11.53
C GLN A 147 29.34 2.33 10.82
N ARG A 148 29.45 2.34 9.50
CA ARG A 148 29.21 3.51 8.68
C ARG A 148 27.74 3.45 8.26
N SER A 149 26.85 4.05 9.08
CA SER A 149 25.47 4.21 8.66
C SER A 149 25.46 4.81 7.28
N PRO A 150 24.99 4.09 6.23
CA PRO A 150 24.80 4.71 4.93
C PRO A 150 23.89 5.92 5.16
N ALA A 151 24.12 7.00 4.43
CA ALA A 151 23.18 8.08 4.41
C ALA A 151 21.81 7.49 4.04
N ILE A 152 20.80 7.72 4.90
CA ILE A 152 19.46 7.23 4.64
C ILE A 152 18.86 8.15 3.59
N GLU A 153 18.42 7.56 2.48
CA GLU A 153 17.73 8.28 1.41
C GLU A 153 16.44 8.91 1.94
N PRO A 154 15.95 9.99 1.30
CA PRO A 154 14.71 10.67 1.69
C PRO A 154 13.49 9.74 1.76
N ILE A 155 13.49 8.68 0.96
CA ILE A 155 12.52 7.57 1.03
C ILE A 155 13.33 6.28 1.18
N ALA A 156 13.12 5.60 2.30
CA ALA A 156 13.73 4.31 2.54
C ALA A 156 12.70 3.34 3.10
N GLY A 157 13.06 2.05 3.14
CA GLY A 157 12.09 1.08 3.65
C GLY A 157 12.65 -0.33 3.81
N PHE A 158 11.74 -1.22 4.18
CA PHE A 158 11.99 -2.61 4.48
C PHE A 158 11.03 -3.50 3.71
N ILE A 159 11.52 -4.64 3.25
CA ILE A 159 10.68 -5.71 2.74
C ILE A 159 10.74 -6.83 3.77
N LEU A 160 9.59 -7.13 4.38
CA LEU A 160 9.45 -8.08 5.46
C LEU A 160 8.85 -9.38 4.95
N SER A 161 9.61 -10.45 5.01
CA SER A 161 9.15 -11.82 4.70
C SER A 161 8.73 -12.57 5.96
N ALA A 162 8.30 -13.82 5.82
CA ALA A 162 8.05 -14.70 6.96
C ALA A 162 9.33 -14.95 7.79
N ASN A 163 10.49 -14.93 7.14
CA ASN A 163 11.79 -15.29 7.74
C ASN A 163 12.61 -14.06 8.21
N GLY A 164 12.06 -12.84 8.12
CA GLY A 164 12.74 -11.62 8.50
C GLY A 164 12.85 -10.61 7.36
N LEU A 165 13.79 -9.67 7.49
CA LEU A 165 14.03 -8.66 6.47
C LEU A 165 14.65 -9.29 5.23
N ALA A 166 14.03 -9.05 4.08
CA ALA A 166 14.53 -9.51 2.80
C ALA A 166 15.62 -8.57 2.28
N SER A 167 16.69 -9.13 1.71
CA SER A 167 17.81 -8.40 1.13
C SER A 167 17.86 -8.53 -0.38
N GLY A 168 18.56 -7.60 -1.04
CA GLY A 168 18.82 -7.67 -2.48
C GLY A 168 17.60 -7.44 -3.37
N LEU A 169 16.51 -6.91 -2.81
CA LEU A 169 15.29 -6.60 -3.55
C LEU A 169 15.27 -5.12 -3.96
N SER A 170 14.62 -4.84 -5.09
CA SER A 170 14.44 -3.49 -5.62
C SER A 170 12.97 -3.27 -5.96
N LEU A 171 12.52 -2.03 -5.80
CA LEU A 171 11.18 -1.59 -6.16
C LEU A 171 11.18 -0.81 -7.49
N ARG A 172 12.29 -0.78 -8.20
CA ARG A 172 12.43 0.01 -9.42
C ARG A 172 11.31 -0.28 -10.42
N GLY A 173 10.64 0.78 -10.88
CA GLY A 173 9.49 0.68 -11.76
C GLY A 173 8.17 0.38 -11.04
N SER A 174 8.16 0.29 -9.72
CA SER A 174 6.91 0.17 -8.96
C SER A 174 6.13 1.49 -8.96
N LEU A 175 4.84 1.39 -9.22
CA LEU A 175 3.89 2.50 -9.25
C LEU A 175 3.02 2.48 -7.99
N PHE A 176 3.00 3.61 -7.30
CA PHE A 176 2.20 3.84 -6.10
C PHE A 176 1.02 4.75 -6.46
N ILE A 177 -0.18 4.20 -6.55
CA ILE A 177 -1.39 4.90 -7.00
C ILE A 177 -2.22 5.27 -5.79
N LYS A 178 -2.45 6.57 -5.58
CA LYS A 178 -3.31 7.05 -4.49
C LYS A 178 -4.75 6.60 -4.73
N VAL A 179 -5.35 5.99 -3.71
CA VAL A 179 -6.75 5.54 -3.75
C VAL A 179 -7.64 6.70 -3.32
N PRO A 180 -8.59 7.14 -4.15
CA PRO A 180 -9.56 8.13 -3.75
C PRO A 180 -10.49 7.52 -2.69
N VAL A 181 -10.56 8.15 -1.51
CA VAL A 181 -11.48 7.77 -0.45
C VAL A 181 -12.65 8.73 -0.47
N TYR A 182 -13.80 8.24 -0.88
CA TYR A 182 -15.04 9.00 -0.84
C TYR A 182 -15.72 8.74 0.51
N LEU A 183 -15.83 9.78 1.32
CA LEU A 183 -16.65 9.73 2.55
C LEU A 183 -18.11 9.89 2.14
N CYS A 184 -18.84 8.79 2.09
CA CYS A 184 -20.28 8.81 1.95
C CYS A 184 -20.89 9.05 3.34
N THR A 185 -21.37 10.26 3.61
CA THR A 185 -22.25 10.53 4.75
C THR A 185 -23.61 9.91 4.45
N GLY A 186 -24.14 9.15 5.40
CA GLY A 186 -25.24 8.18 5.28
C GLY A 186 -26.60 8.60 4.71
N GLU A 187 -26.67 9.68 3.93
CA GLU A 187 -27.81 10.01 3.07
C GLU A 187 -27.43 9.79 1.63
N ALA A 188 -28.19 8.95 0.96
CA ALA A 188 -27.90 8.23 -0.29
C ALA A 188 -27.62 9.07 -1.55
N THR A 189 -27.25 10.34 -1.47
CA THR A 189 -27.14 11.20 -2.65
C THR A 189 -25.89 12.08 -2.77
N SER A 190 -24.97 12.09 -1.82
CA SER A 190 -23.73 12.88 -1.97
C SER A 190 -22.50 12.21 -1.43
N CYS A 191 -21.79 11.48 -2.28
CA CYS A 191 -20.38 11.19 -2.08
C CYS A 191 -19.54 12.38 -2.60
N ARG A 192 -18.77 13.05 -1.75
CA ARG A 192 -17.76 14.07 -2.11
C ARG A 192 -16.37 13.48 -2.04
#